data_fbf956b1fdec428ec414ed7a5bc601f1
#
_entry.id   fbf956b1fdec428ec414ed7a5bc601f1
#
_cell.length_a   1.000
_cell.length_b   1.000
_cell.length_c   1.000
_cell.angle_alpha   90.00
_cell.angle_beta   90.00
_cell.angle_gamma   90.00
#
_symmetry.space_group_name_H-M   'P 1'
#
loop_
_entity.id
_entity.type
_entity.pdbx_description
1 polymer ?
#
loop_
_entity_poly.entity_id
_entity_poly.type
_entity_poly.pdbx_seq_one_letter_code
_entity_poly.pdbx_strand_id
1 'polypeptide(L)'
;MIEIYDNFLDDVSFKMIEKEMMHDPFLWSWCENTVSVGEGSILEKDHLDNYQMYHMIYNGYEPTSPTYKTLYPLLKKLEAVSILRIKANLNTRTSKIIEHGFHTDIPFKCYTGIFYLNTCDGYTVFKNGEKVKSVANRYIEFDSHLLHSGTSTTDSKRRVVINFNYITKDILEEDGNKD
;
A
#
# COMPACT_ATOMS: atom_id res chain seq x y z
N MET A 1 4.61 -16.16 1.29
CA MET A 1 5.87 -15.60 1.88
C MET A 1 5.78 -14.09 1.74
N ILE A 2 6.38 -13.31 2.68
CA ILE A 2 6.46 -11.86 2.59
C ILE A 2 7.91 -11.53 2.27
N GLU A 3 8.15 -10.84 1.16
CA GLU A 3 9.47 -10.39 0.77
C GLU A 3 9.64 -8.93 1.16
N ILE A 4 10.82 -8.57 1.70
CA ILE A 4 11.10 -7.24 2.22
C ILE A 4 12.38 -6.72 1.59
N TYR A 5 12.30 -5.53 0.99
CA TYR A 5 13.41 -4.87 0.30
C TYR A 5 13.62 -3.47 0.91
N ASP A 6 14.73 -3.28 1.61
CA ASP A 6 15.15 -1.96 2.10
C ASP A 6 15.93 -1.20 1.03
N ASN A 7 15.85 0.14 1.05
CA ASN A 7 16.47 1.01 0.04
C ASN A 7 16.13 0.59 -1.39
N PHE A 8 14.84 0.33 -1.62
CA PHE A 8 14.34 -0.26 -2.86
C PHE A 8 14.65 0.58 -4.09
N LEU A 9 14.57 1.91 -3.99
CA LEU A 9 14.98 2.84 -5.03
C LEU A 9 16.32 3.49 -4.69
N ASP A 10 17.00 4.00 -5.71
CA ASP A 10 18.08 4.94 -5.50
C ASP A 10 17.56 6.23 -4.84
N ASP A 11 18.46 6.98 -4.18
CA ASP A 11 18.09 8.17 -3.40
C ASP A 11 17.41 9.26 -4.22
N VAL A 12 17.81 9.44 -5.48
CA VAL A 12 17.25 10.48 -6.35
C VAL A 12 15.80 10.14 -6.71
N SER A 13 15.58 8.91 -7.14
CA SER A 13 14.24 8.41 -7.48
C SER A 13 13.30 8.40 -6.27
N PHE A 14 13.80 7.95 -5.11
CA PHE A 14 13.02 7.99 -3.87
C PHE A 14 12.63 9.41 -3.48
N LYS A 15 13.59 10.34 -3.45
CA LYS A 15 13.35 11.74 -3.08
C LYS A 15 12.40 12.47 -4.03
N MET A 16 12.39 12.10 -5.30
CA MET A 16 11.43 12.66 -6.26
C MET A 16 9.99 12.26 -5.89
N ILE A 17 9.74 10.98 -5.60
CA ILE A 17 8.42 10.48 -5.20
C ILE A 17 8.02 11.05 -3.83
N GLU A 18 8.92 11.01 -2.86
CA GLU A 18 8.70 11.55 -1.52
C GLU A 18 8.32 13.04 -1.60
N LYS A 19 9.07 13.84 -2.36
CA LYS A 19 8.83 15.28 -2.51
C LYS A 19 7.45 15.56 -3.11
N GLU A 20 7.03 14.84 -4.13
CA GLU A 20 5.73 15.03 -4.75
C GLU A 20 4.59 14.72 -3.77
N MET A 21 4.67 13.58 -3.07
CA MET A 21 3.53 13.06 -2.31
C MET A 21 3.50 13.48 -0.84
N MET A 22 4.64 13.90 -0.29
CA MET A 22 4.77 14.26 1.12
C MET A 22 4.77 15.77 1.37
N HIS A 23 4.69 16.61 0.33
CA HIS A 23 4.68 18.06 0.44
C HIS A 23 3.42 18.66 -0.22
N ASP A 24 3.09 19.89 0.16
CA ASP A 24 2.00 20.64 -0.46
C ASP A 24 2.40 21.13 -1.87
N PRO A 25 1.46 21.19 -2.79
CA PRO A 25 0.05 20.79 -2.71
C PRO A 25 -0.17 19.40 -3.32
N PHE A 26 -0.27 18.33 -2.53
CA PHE A 26 -0.69 17.01 -3.01
C PHE A 26 -2.16 16.76 -2.67
N LEU A 27 -2.95 16.30 -3.64
CA LEU A 27 -4.39 16.13 -3.48
C LEU A 27 -4.71 14.75 -2.89
N TRP A 28 -5.32 14.76 -1.72
CA TRP A 28 -5.83 13.58 -1.03
C TRP A 28 -7.36 13.59 -1.01
N SER A 29 -7.97 12.46 -1.32
CA SER A 29 -9.40 12.25 -1.18
C SER A 29 -9.71 11.63 0.18
N TRP A 30 -10.81 12.06 0.79
CA TRP A 30 -11.31 11.48 2.03
C TRP A 30 -11.93 10.10 1.79
N CYS A 31 -11.68 9.16 2.68
CA CYS A 31 -12.33 7.85 2.73
C CYS A 31 -12.88 7.61 4.14
N GLU A 32 -14.19 7.51 4.25
CA GLU A 32 -14.91 7.37 5.52
C GLU A 32 -14.51 6.14 6.32
N ASN A 33 -14.12 5.05 5.63
CA ASN A 33 -13.68 3.82 6.26
C ASN A 33 -12.36 3.34 5.66
N THR A 34 -11.40 2.97 6.50
CA THR A 34 -10.12 2.42 6.06
C THR A 34 -10.30 1.08 5.35
N VAL A 35 -11.21 0.25 5.88
CA VAL A 35 -11.60 -1.04 5.32
C VAL A 35 -13.13 -1.10 5.33
N SER A 36 -13.72 -1.64 4.27
CA SER A 36 -15.16 -1.90 4.23
C SER A 36 -15.57 -2.78 5.42
N VAL A 37 -16.62 -2.39 6.10
CA VAL A 37 -17.12 -3.11 7.27
C VAL A 37 -17.59 -4.50 6.83
N GLY A 38 -16.86 -5.52 7.22
CA GLY A 38 -17.12 -6.92 6.94
C GLY A 38 -16.50 -7.81 8.01
N GLU A 39 -16.60 -9.10 7.86
CA GLU A 39 -15.96 -10.06 8.75
C GLU A 39 -14.44 -9.79 8.83
N GLY A 40 -13.97 -9.46 10.04
CA GLY A 40 -12.54 -9.19 10.31
C GLY A 40 -12.17 -7.73 10.59
N SER A 41 -13.10 -6.79 10.52
CA SER A 41 -12.86 -5.42 11.00
C SER A 41 -12.65 -5.44 12.53
N ILE A 42 -11.50 -4.93 12.98
CA ILE A 42 -11.21 -4.78 14.43
C ILE A 42 -11.95 -3.55 14.98
N LEU A 43 -12.28 -2.60 14.13
CA LEU A 43 -12.97 -1.38 14.48
C LEU A 43 -14.45 -1.46 14.12
N GLU A 44 -15.30 -0.98 15.02
CA GLU A 44 -16.71 -0.77 14.73
C GLU A 44 -16.87 0.24 13.58
N LYS A 45 -17.95 0.12 12.82
CA LYS A 45 -18.23 0.95 11.65
C LYS A 45 -18.10 2.45 11.92
N ASP A 46 -18.53 2.89 13.08
CA ASP A 46 -18.58 4.31 13.47
C ASP A 46 -17.44 4.73 14.40
N HIS A 47 -16.34 3.94 14.43
CA HIS A 47 -15.16 4.32 15.23
C HIS A 47 -14.50 5.57 14.63
N LEU A 48 -14.32 6.60 15.43
CA LEU A 48 -13.82 7.92 14.99
C LEU A 48 -12.45 7.88 14.31
N ASP A 49 -11.62 6.87 14.60
CA ASP A 49 -10.29 6.69 13.99
C ASP A 49 -10.32 5.76 12.77
N ASN A 50 -11.50 5.27 12.33
CA ASN A 50 -11.63 4.36 11.19
C ASN A 50 -11.79 5.13 9.87
N TYR A 51 -10.86 6.00 9.56
CA TYR A 51 -10.81 6.74 8.29
C TYR A 51 -9.41 6.77 7.73
N GLN A 52 -9.30 7.11 6.47
CA GLN A 52 -8.01 7.40 5.82
C GLN A 52 -8.20 8.40 4.69
N MET A 53 -7.10 8.94 4.23
CA MET A 53 -7.06 9.64 2.94
C MET A 53 -6.41 8.75 1.90
N TYR A 54 -6.82 8.90 0.66
CA TYR A 54 -6.23 8.14 -0.45
C TYR A 54 -6.04 9.02 -1.69
N HIS A 55 -5.18 8.55 -2.58
CA HIS A 55 -5.02 9.09 -3.92
C HIS A 55 -4.93 7.93 -4.91
N MET A 56 -5.90 7.84 -5.84
CA MET A 56 -5.90 6.82 -6.88
C MET A 56 -4.95 7.26 -7.99
N ILE A 57 -3.97 6.40 -8.31
CA ILE A 57 -2.93 6.70 -9.31
C ILE A 57 -3.16 5.91 -10.60
N TYR A 58 -3.62 4.67 -10.48
CA TYR A 58 -3.94 3.79 -11.60
C TYR A 58 -5.10 2.89 -11.24
N ASN A 59 -6.11 2.84 -12.10
CA ASN A 59 -7.28 1.98 -11.93
C ASN A 59 -8.01 1.81 -13.26
N GLY A 60 -8.71 0.67 -13.44
CA GLY A 60 -9.47 0.42 -14.66
C GLY A 60 -8.58 0.35 -15.92
N TYR A 61 -7.35 -0.16 -15.77
CA TYR A 61 -6.34 -0.32 -16.83
C TYR A 61 -5.78 1.00 -17.39
N GLU A 62 -5.93 2.11 -16.66
CA GLU A 62 -5.39 3.41 -17.08
C GLU A 62 -4.85 4.26 -15.91
N PRO A 63 -3.88 5.15 -16.17
CA PRO A 63 -3.47 6.15 -15.21
C PRO A 63 -4.62 7.13 -14.92
N THR A 64 -4.94 7.31 -13.64
CA THR A 64 -5.97 8.24 -13.15
C THR A 64 -5.38 9.51 -12.55
N SER A 65 -4.04 9.59 -12.47
CA SER A 65 -3.31 10.73 -11.93
C SER A 65 -1.99 10.96 -12.65
N PRO A 66 -1.55 12.23 -12.81
CA PRO A 66 -0.21 12.56 -13.31
C PRO A 66 0.94 11.93 -12.49
N THR A 67 0.73 11.68 -11.20
CA THR A 67 1.67 11.01 -10.29
C THR A 67 2.12 9.64 -10.81
N TYR A 68 1.35 8.99 -11.66
CA TYR A 68 1.75 7.75 -12.32
C TYR A 68 3.13 7.85 -13.01
N LYS A 69 3.43 8.99 -13.64
CA LYS A 69 4.73 9.22 -14.30
C LYS A 69 5.88 9.29 -13.31
N THR A 70 5.65 9.88 -12.14
CA THR A 70 6.63 10.00 -11.07
C THR A 70 7.01 8.63 -10.48
N LEU A 71 6.08 7.65 -10.55
CA LEU A 71 6.33 6.28 -10.10
C LEU A 71 7.10 5.40 -11.09
N TYR A 72 7.50 5.92 -12.27
CA TYR A 72 8.19 5.14 -13.30
C TYR A 72 9.44 4.37 -12.81
N PRO A 73 10.32 4.96 -11.96
CA PRO A 73 11.46 4.22 -11.42
C PRO A 73 11.05 2.99 -10.61
N LEU A 74 9.96 3.09 -9.84
CA LEU A 74 9.40 2.01 -9.05
C LEU A 74 8.79 0.93 -9.96
N LEU A 75 7.93 1.34 -10.89
CA LEU A 75 7.26 0.43 -11.83
C LEU A 75 8.24 -0.42 -12.65
N LYS A 76 9.40 0.13 -13.02
CA LYS A 76 10.45 -0.62 -13.72
C LYS A 76 11.03 -1.77 -12.90
N LYS A 77 10.99 -1.67 -11.56
CA LYS A 77 11.52 -2.70 -10.67
C LYS A 77 10.54 -3.82 -10.37
N LEU A 78 9.24 -3.60 -10.58
CA LEU A 78 8.20 -4.59 -10.26
C LEU A 78 8.14 -5.75 -11.28
N GLU A 79 8.78 -5.62 -12.44
CA GLU A 79 8.73 -6.61 -13.53
C GLU A 79 7.29 -7.05 -13.89
N ALA A 80 6.33 -6.15 -13.65
CA ALA A 80 4.92 -6.40 -13.86
C ALA A 80 4.59 -6.53 -15.35
N VAL A 81 3.89 -7.59 -15.75
CA VAL A 81 3.30 -7.74 -17.08
C VAL A 81 1.94 -7.06 -17.18
N SER A 82 1.25 -6.89 -16.05
CA SER A 82 0.00 -6.15 -15.97
C SER A 82 -0.14 -5.46 -14.62
N ILE A 83 -0.47 -4.17 -14.64
CA ILE A 83 -0.81 -3.41 -13.43
C ILE A 83 -2.33 -3.40 -13.31
N LEU A 84 -2.84 -3.76 -12.15
CA LEU A 84 -4.27 -3.81 -11.86
C LEU A 84 -4.74 -2.54 -11.14
N ARG A 85 -3.97 -2.12 -10.13
CA ARG A 85 -4.29 -0.94 -9.32
C ARG A 85 -3.02 -0.35 -8.69
N ILE A 86 -2.97 0.98 -8.60
CA ILE A 86 -2.01 1.70 -7.76
C ILE A 86 -2.78 2.74 -6.96
N LYS A 87 -2.69 2.64 -5.64
CA LYS A 87 -3.40 3.51 -4.70
C LYS A 87 -2.45 3.93 -3.58
N ALA A 88 -2.27 5.24 -3.40
CA ALA A 88 -1.61 5.75 -2.21
C ALA A 88 -2.62 5.90 -1.06
N ASN A 89 -2.19 5.55 0.15
CA ASN A 89 -2.97 5.69 1.37
C ASN A 89 -2.19 6.54 2.38
N LEU A 90 -2.90 7.45 3.04
CA LEU A 90 -2.40 8.28 4.12
C LEU A 90 -3.25 8.02 5.37
N ASN A 91 -2.61 7.53 6.43
CA ASN A 91 -3.18 7.44 7.76
C ASN A 91 -2.61 8.55 8.63
N THR A 92 -3.48 9.30 9.31
CA THR A 92 -3.09 10.41 10.19
C THR A 92 -2.56 9.90 11.53
N ARG A 93 -1.90 10.79 12.25
CA ARG A 93 -1.47 10.53 13.63
C ARG A 93 -2.67 10.34 14.56
N THR A 94 -2.56 9.36 15.45
CA THR A 94 -3.50 9.08 16.54
C THR A 94 -2.78 9.05 17.89
N SER A 95 -3.50 9.06 18.99
CA SER A 95 -2.91 9.03 20.33
C SER A 95 -2.30 7.68 20.71
N LYS A 96 -2.76 6.62 20.05
CA LYS A 96 -2.26 5.24 20.16
C LYS A 96 -2.29 4.61 18.75
N ILE A 97 -1.48 3.59 18.50
CA ILE A 97 -1.56 2.85 17.24
C ILE A 97 -2.96 2.22 17.09
N ILE A 98 -3.58 2.49 15.98
CA ILE A 98 -4.84 1.86 15.55
C ILE A 98 -4.50 0.86 14.45
N GLU A 99 -4.74 -0.43 14.68
CA GLU A 99 -4.77 -1.44 13.63
C GLU A 99 -6.16 -1.40 12.99
N HIS A 100 -6.21 -1.17 11.67
CA HIS A 100 -7.47 -1.17 10.92
C HIS A 100 -7.96 -2.62 10.68
N GLY A 101 -8.97 -2.86 9.89
CA GLY A 101 -9.46 -4.22 9.64
C GLY A 101 -8.56 -5.05 8.72
N PHE A 102 -8.50 -6.37 8.94
CA PHE A 102 -7.85 -7.29 8.02
C PHE A 102 -8.65 -7.44 6.72
N HIS A 103 -7.97 -7.34 5.59
CA HIS A 103 -8.57 -7.44 4.27
C HIS A 103 -7.59 -8.00 3.24
N THR A 104 -8.09 -8.33 2.08
CA THR A 104 -7.32 -8.51 0.84
C THR A 104 -7.66 -7.37 -0.11
N ASP A 105 -6.71 -6.94 -0.92
CA ASP A 105 -6.91 -5.82 -1.84
C ASP A 105 -7.70 -6.21 -3.09
N ILE A 106 -7.44 -7.41 -3.61
CA ILE A 106 -7.95 -7.93 -4.88
C ILE A 106 -8.45 -9.36 -4.64
N PRO A 107 -9.60 -9.76 -5.21
CA PRO A 107 -10.20 -11.08 -4.93
C PRO A 107 -9.61 -12.25 -5.72
N PHE A 108 -8.64 -12.02 -6.57
CA PHE A 108 -7.99 -13.05 -7.39
C PHE A 108 -6.46 -13.01 -7.22
N LYS A 109 -5.78 -14.08 -7.65
CA LYS A 109 -4.34 -14.24 -7.48
C LYS A 109 -3.57 -13.17 -8.26
N CYS A 110 -2.80 -12.39 -7.53
CA CYS A 110 -1.84 -11.40 -8.03
C CYS A 110 -0.83 -11.10 -6.91
N TYR A 111 0.16 -10.28 -7.17
CA TYR A 111 0.99 -9.70 -6.11
C TYR A 111 0.39 -8.43 -5.55
N THR A 112 0.50 -8.28 -4.24
CA THR A 112 0.32 -7.00 -3.53
C THR A 112 1.69 -6.50 -3.11
N GLY A 113 2.04 -5.30 -3.58
CA GLY A 113 3.24 -4.58 -3.16
C GLY A 113 2.87 -3.38 -2.31
N ILE A 114 3.65 -3.09 -1.26
CA ILE A 114 3.50 -1.88 -0.45
C ILE A 114 4.84 -1.14 -0.38
N PHE A 115 4.85 0.08 -0.88
CA PHE A 115 6.00 0.98 -0.82
C PHE A 115 5.79 2.04 0.26
N TYR A 116 6.72 2.14 1.20
CA TYR A 116 6.63 3.06 2.34
C TYR A 116 7.34 4.37 2.04
N LEU A 117 6.63 5.50 2.14
CA LEU A 117 7.19 6.83 1.86
C LEU A 117 7.85 7.48 3.06
N ASN A 118 7.54 7.05 4.28
CA ASN A 118 8.17 7.62 5.47
C ASN A 118 8.41 6.58 6.56
N THR A 119 9.41 6.86 7.38
CA THR A 119 9.68 6.11 8.61
C THR A 119 8.79 6.63 9.73
N CYS A 120 8.12 5.70 10.43
CA CYS A 120 7.32 5.96 11.62
C CYS A 120 7.09 4.67 12.41
N ASP A 121 6.47 4.77 13.58
CA ASP A 121 6.13 3.62 14.42
C ASP A 121 4.96 2.77 13.90
N GLY A 122 4.25 3.24 12.88
CA GLY A 122 3.22 2.48 12.18
C GLY A 122 3.80 1.29 11.40
N TYR A 123 2.95 0.32 11.07
CA TYR A 123 3.35 -0.93 10.41
C TYR A 123 2.23 -1.50 9.54
N THR A 124 2.57 -2.50 8.75
CA THR A 124 1.63 -3.43 8.13
C THR A 124 1.66 -4.71 8.96
N VAL A 125 0.49 -5.22 9.38
CA VAL A 125 0.34 -6.46 10.13
C VAL A 125 -0.41 -7.49 9.28
N PHE A 126 0.04 -8.73 9.33
CA PHE A 126 -0.56 -9.87 8.66
C PHE A 126 -1.37 -10.73 9.65
N LYS A 127 -2.33 -11.50 9.15
CA LYS A 127 -3.21 -12.32 10.00
C LYS A 127 -2.46 -13.36 10.83
N ASN A 128 -1.26 -13.78 10.38
CA ASN A 128 -0.37 -14.69 11.13
C ASN A 128 0.39 -14.00 12.29
N GLY A 129 0.18 -12.69 12.50
CA GLY A 129 0.85 -11.90 13.53
C GLY A 129 2.16 -11.24 13.10
N GLU A 130 2.67 -11.54 11.88
CA GLU A 130 3.87 -10.90 11.35
C GLU A 130 3.65 -9.41 11.13
N LYS A 131 4.64 -8.58 11.51
CA LYS A 131 4.57 -7.11 11.40
C LYS A 131 5.76 -6.57 10.64
N VAL A 132 5.48 -5.74 9.64
CA VAL A 132 6.51 -5.02 8.89
C VAL A 132 6.42 -3.54 9.18
N LYS A 133 7.46 -2.97 9.80
CA LYS A 133 7.54 -1.55 10.18
C LYS A 133 7.59 -0.65 8.96
N SER A 134 6.97 0.52 9.09
CA SER A 134 7.05 1.60 8.12
C SER A 134 8.45 2.21 8.15
N VAL A 135 9.24 1.95 7.12
CA VAL A 135 10.58 2.49 6.92
C VAL A 135 10.63 3.16 5.54
N ALA A 136 11.08 4.39 5.47
CA ALA A 136 11.20 5.11 4.20
C ALA A 136 12.01 4.33 3.18
N ASN A 137 11.57 4.30 1.92
CA ASN A 137 12.18 3.56 0.82
C ASN A 137 12.23 2.02 1.04
N ARG A 138 11.36 1.47 1.89
CA ARG A 138 11.12 0.03 1.99
C ARG A 138 10.00 -0.36 1.04
N TYR A 139 10.16 -1.49 0.38
CA TYR A 139 9.14 -2.17 -0.40
C TYR A 139 8.90 -3.56 0.14
N ILE A 140 7.65 -3.98 0.22
CA ILE A 140 7.29 -5.36 0.52
C ILE A 140 6.38 -5.91 -0.57
N GLU A 141 6.50 -7.22 -0.80
CA GLU A 141 5.70 -7.95 -1.76
C GLU A 141 5.16 -9.24 -1.14
N PHE A 142 3.91 -9.57 -1.46
CA PHE A 142 3.26 -10.78 -0.98
C PHE A 142 2.07 -11.16 -1.86
N ASP A 143 1.63 -12.42 -1.73
CA ASP A 143 0.42 -12.93 -2.41
C ASP A 143 -0.82 -12.12 -1.97
N SER A 144 -1.64 -11.69 -2.95
CA SER A 144 -2.85 -10.88 -2.73
C SER A 144 -3.88 -11.52 -1.80
N HIS A 145 -3.86 -12.85 -1.60
CA HIS A 145 -4.75 -13.56 -0.69
C HIS A 145 -4.32 -13.46 0.79
N LEU A 146 -3.12 -12.95 1.08
CA LEU A 146 -2.70 -12.75 2.46
C LEU A 146 -3.48 -11.61 3.11
N LEU A 147 -4.26 -11.98 4.13
CA LEU A 147 -5.00 -11.03 4.95
C LEU A 147 -4.01 -10.13 5.70
N HIS A 148 -4.10 -8.84 5.44
CA HIS A 148 -3.24 -7.81 6.03
C HIS A 148 -4.03 -6.59 6.47
N SER A 149 -3.42 -5.78 7.31
CA SER A 149 -3.97 -4.51 7.79
C SER A 149 -2.88 -3.46 7.89
N GLY A 150 -3.22 -2.22 7.54
CA GLY A 150 -2.40 -1.06 7.83
C GLY A 150 -2.69 -0.51 9.22
N THR A 151 -1.82 0.39 9.69
CA THR A 151 -2.01 1.07 10.98
C THR A 151 -1.91 2.58 10.84
N SER A 152 -2.39 3.30 11.86
CA SER A 152 -2.05 4.69 12.10
C SER A 152 -0.58 4.81 12.56
N THR A 153 -0.17 5.99 13.02
CA THR A 153 1.14 6.29 13.60
C THR A 153 0.97 7.19 14.82
N THR A 154 1.90 7.14 15.78
CA THR A 154 1.88 8.03 16.97
C THR A 154 3.04 9.02 16.99
N ASP A 155 4.13 8.74 16.32
CA ASP A 155 5.38 9.50 16.32
C ASP A 155 5.62 10.38 15.07
N SER A 156 4.74 10.28 14.06
CA SER A 156 4.78 11.08 12.84
C SER A 156 3.42 11.72 12.58
N LYS A 157 3.36 12.86 11.87
CA LYS A 157 2.09 13.52 11.48
C LYS A 157 1.20 12.60 10.65
N ARG A 158 1.81 11.70 9.88
CA ARG A 158 1.13 10.80 8.94
C ARG A 158 2.01 9.61 8.63
N ARG A 159 1.39 8.52 8.26
CA ARG A 159 1.97 7.35 7.61
C ARG A 159 1.47 7.29 6.18
N VAL A 160 2.37 7.25 5.22
CA VAL A 160 2.02 7.21 3.79
C VAL A 160 2.63 5.98 3.14
N VAL A 161 1.80 5.24 2.43
CA VAL A 161 2.20 4.06 1.66
C VAL A 161 1.58 4.11 0.27
N ILE A 162 2.22 3.46 -0.70
CA ILE A 162 1.65 3.22 -2.04
C ILE A 162 1.45 1.73 -2.19
N ASN A 163 0.20 1.31 -2.42
CA ASN A 163 -0.18 -0.07 -2.67
C ASN A 163 -0.23 -0.32 -4.18
N PHE A 164 0.39 -1.42 -4.59
CA PHE A 164 0.41 -1.93 -5.97
C PHE A 164 -0.26 -3.29 -6.01
N ASN A 165 -1.13 -3.50 -6.97
CA ASN A 165 -1.63 -4.83 -7.29
C ASN A 165 -1.28 -5.09 -8.76
N TYR A 166 -0.58 -6.21 -9.02
CA TYR A 166 -0.04 -6.50 -10.35
C TYR A 166 0.21 -7.98 -10.56
N ILE A 167 0.33 -8.35 -11.81
CA ILE A 167 0.62 -9.71 -12.29
C ILE A 167 2.01 -9.72 -12.91
N THR A 168 2.79 -10.74 -12.61
CA THR A 168 4.11 -11.05 -13.16
C THR A 168 4.04 -12.30 -14.04
N LYS A 169 5.12 -12.66 -14.71
CA LYS A 169 5.15 -13.83 -15.60
C LYS A 169 4.95 -15.15 -14.86
N ASP A 170 5.54 -15.28 -13.68
CA ASP A 170 5.44 -16.49 -12.85
C ASP A 170 4.00 -16.83 -12.46
N ILE A 171 3.18 -15.81 -12.14
CA ILE A 171 1.75 -16.03 -11.86
C ILE A 171 1.03 -16.60 -13.09
N LEU A 172 1.34 -16.08 -14.29
CA LEU A 172 0.71 -16.55 -15.52
C LEU A 172 1.15 -17.99 -15.88
N GLU A 173 2.41 -18.34 -15.62
CA GLU A 173 2.95 -19.67 -15.89
C GLU A 173 2.40 -20.74 -14.93
N GLU A 174 2.16 -20.40 -13.65
CA GLU A 174 1.53 -21.30 -12.68
C GLU A 174 0.08 -21.65 -13.04
N ASP A 175 -0.68 -20.70 -13.57
CA ASP A 175 -2.06 -20.95 -13.99
C ASP A 175 -2.16 -21.72 -15.33
N GLY A 176 -1.19 -21.56 -16.22
CA GLY A 176 -1.10 -22.29 -17.48
C GLY A 176 -0.69 -23.77 -17.37
N ASN A 177 -0.17 -24.21 -16.24
CA ASN A 177 0.25 -25.60 -15.97
C ASN A 177 -0.82 -26.45 -15.25
N LYS A 178 -2.04 -25.95 -15.09
CA LYS A 178 -3.13 -26.65 -14.40
C LYS A 178 -4.16 -27.33 -15.34
N ASP A 179 -3.85 -27.42 -16.64
CA ASP A 179 -4.68 -28.13 -17.63
C ASP A 179 -4.21 -29.58 -17.86
#